data_6c03bfd6e00d53d85f842d417c10875e
#
_entry.id   6c03bfd6e00d53d85f842d417c10875e
#
_cell.length_a   1.000
_cell.length_b   1.000
_cell.length_c   1.000
_cell.angle_alpha   90.00
_cell.angle_beta   90.00
_cell.angle_gamma   90.00
#
_symmetry.space_group_name_H-M   'P 1'
#
loop_
_entity.id
_entity.type
_entity.pdbx_description
1 polymer ?
#
loop_
_entity_poly.entity_id
_entity_poly.type
_entity_poly.pdbx_seq_one_letter_code
_entity_poly.pdbx_strand_id
1 'polypeptide(L)'
;QGNADGPGDEWEEIDVADTEADRIARERDREFAEFRERVKDSDQFKVEQSVFDDATLAALYKLVQDDYVRAFGGPISSGKEATVYNALGGDAHDEVAVKIYRISASNFNDMREYLVGDPRFENLRGDKKRIVLAWVRKEFANLKRAAKAGVRVPEPVAVQRNVLVMEFLGDDGERAPTLDDAHLENPETAYGVVREYMRRLYDAGLVHGDLSEYNIIVHDGELCIIDVGQAVTVHHPNSDDFLTRDC
;
A
#
# COMPACT_ATOMS: atom_id res chain seq x y z
N GLN A 1 40.76 -7.81 11.24
CA GLN A 1 39.50 -7.54 11.93
C GLN A 1 38.87 -6.37 11.19
N GLY A 2 38.15 -6.64 10.10
CA GLY A 2 37.38 -5.70 9.33
C GLY A 2 35.92 -6.00 9.57
N ASN A 3 35.21 -5.10 10.22
CA ASN A 3 33.77 -5.07 10.23
C ASN A 3 33.32 -4.82 8.79
N ALA A 4 32.68 -5.77 8.20
CA ALA A 4 31.89 -5.57 6.99
C ALA A 4 30.57 -4.91 7.45
N ASP A 5 30.54 -3.58 7.39
CA ASP A 5 29.27 -2.84 7.42
C ASP A 5 28.48 -3.25 6.17
N GLY A 6 27.48 -4.07 6.36
CA GLY A 6 26.49 -4.38 5.34
C GLY A 6 25.71 -3.11 4.96
N PRO A 7 25.28 -2.95 3.70
CA PRO A 7 24.56 -1.77 3.28
C PRO A 7 23.18 -1.71 3.93
N GLY A 8 23.01 -0.83 4.88
CA GLY A 8 21.72 -0.23 5.16
C GLY A 8 20.89 -0.77 6.30
N ASP A 9 21.43 -0.89 7.49
CA ASP A 9 20.67 -1.17 8.72
C ASP A 9 20.05 0.09 9.39
N GLU A 10 20.14 1.25 8.79
CA GLU A 10 19.44 2.43 9.29
C GLU A 10 18.00 2.43 8.77
N TRP A 11 17.10 1.94 9.60
CA TRP A 11 15.67 2.05 9.41
C TRP A 11 15.21 3.41 9.96
N GLU A 12 14.80 4.31 9.06
CA GLU A 12 14.21 5.58 9.48
C GLU A 12 12.89 5.34 10.23
N GLU A 13 12.72 6.02 11.37
CA GLU A 13 11.45 6.01 12.11
C GLU A 13 10.36 6.64 11.25
N ILE A 14 9.19 5.96 11.19
CA ILE A 14 8.03 6.46 10.44
C ILE A 14 7.16 7.29 11.37
N ASP A 15 7.06 8.60 11.10
CA ASP A 15 6.20 9.51 11.84
C ASP A 15 4.73 9.28 11.50
N VAL A 16 3.91 9.11 12.53
CA VAL A 16 2.45 8.95 12.44
C VAL A 16 1.69 10.08 13.15
N ALA A 17 2.31 11.25 13.25
CA ALA A 17 1.67 12.45 13.79
C ALA A 17 0.52 12.96 12.89
N ASP A 18 -0.18 13.98 13.36
CA ASP A 18 -1.25 14.64 12.61
C ASP A 18 -0.81 15.02 11.20
N THR A 19 -1.64 14.67 10.22
CA THR A 19 -1.37 14.95 8.81
C THR A 19 -2.00 16.28 8.37
N GLU A 20 -1.57 16.76 7.20
CA GLU A 20 -2.22 17.90 6.54
C GLU A 20 -3.72 17.64 6.29
N ALA A 21 -4.11 16.40 6.00
CA ALA A 21 -5.50 16.02 5.87
C ALA A 21 -6.30 16.19 7.17
N ASP A 22 -5.71 15.83 8.32
CA ASP A 22 -6.35 16.04 9.62
C ASP A 22 -6.52 17.54 9.91
N ARG A 23 -5.57 18.38 9.47
CA ARG A 23 -5.67 19.85 9.59
C ARG A 23 -6.78 20.41 8.70
N ILE A 24 -6.84 20.04 7.42
CA ILE A 24 -7.89 20.49 6.49
C ILE A 24 -9.28 20.09 7.01
N ALA A 25 -9.45 18.86 7.50
CA ALA A 25 -10.72 18.39 8.04
C ALA A 25 -11.22 19.24 9.23
N ARG A 26 -10.31 19.84 10.00
CA ARG A 26 -10.64 20.72 11.13
C ARG A 26 -10.97 22.16 10.70
N GLU A 27 -10.30 22.67 9.66
CA GLU A 27 -10.38 24.08 9.24
C GLU A 27 -11.64 24.43 8.41
N ARG A 28 -12.39 23.44 7.92
CA ARG A 28 -13.62 23.64 7.14
C ARG A 28 -13.48 24.59 5.96
N ASP A 29 -12.51 24.34 5.10
CA ASP A 29 -12.31 25.08 3.86
C ASP A 29 -13.53 24.94 2.92
N ARG A 30 -13.91 26.03 2.24
CA ARG A 30 -15.04 26.03 1.30
C ARG A 30 -14.82 25.09 0.12
N GLU A 31 -13.60 25.09 -0.44
CA GLU A 31 -13.26 24.22 -1.57
C GLU A 31 -13.29 22.76 -1.16
N PHE A 32 -12.83 22.45 0.06
CA PHE A 32 -12.97 21.13 0.63
C PHE A 32 -14.45 20.73 0.82
N ALA A 33 -15.29 21.65 1.28
CA ALA A 33 -16.72 21.38 1.43
C ALA A 33 -17.39 21.05 0.09
N GLU A 34 -17.06 21.81 -0.98
CA GLU A 34 -17.56 21.54 -2.33
C GLU A 34 -17.05 20.21 -2.89
N PHE A 35 -15.79 19.87 -2.64
CA PHE A 35 -15.22 18.57 -2.99
C PHE A 35 -15.91 17.42 -2.27
N ARG A 36 -16.14 17.56 -0.96
CA ARG A 36 -16.84 16.57 -0.14
C ARG A 36 -18.25 16.29 -0.64
N GLU A 37 -19.00 17.32 -1.00
CA GLU A 37 -20.35 17.18 -1.56
C GLU A 37 -20.30 16.41 -2.91
N ARG A 38 -19.40 16.77 -3.82
CA ARG A 38 -19.23 16.06 -5.12
C ARG A 38 -18.91 14.59 -4.92
N VAL A 39 -18.02 14.24 -3.99
CA VAL A 39 -17.66 12.85 -3.73
C VAL A 39 -18.83 12.08 -3.15
N LYS A 40 -19.56 12.66 -2.20
CA LYS A 40 -20.75 12.02 -1.60
C LYS A 40 -21.90 11.81 -2.58
N ASP A 41 -22.06 12.69 -3.54
CA ASP A 41 -23.11 12.61 -4.57
C ASP A 41 -22.74 11.69 -5.73
N SER A 42 -21.48 11.30 -5.84
CA SER A 42 -21.01 10.40 -6.88
C SER A 42 -21.58 8.99 -6.69
N ASP A 43 -22.19 8.43 -7.73
CA ASP A 43 -22.73 7.07 -7.70
C ASP A 43 -21.67 6.00 -7.43
N GLN A 44 -20.41 6.29 -7.77
CA GLN A 44 -19.27 5.39 -7.58
C GLN A 44 -18.93 5.18 -6.10
N PHE A 45 -19.24 6.16 -5.24
CA PHE A 45 -18.92 6.14 -3.81
C PHE A 45 -20.14 5.90 -2.90
N LYS A 46 -21.35 5.88 -3.43
CA LYS A 46 -22.59 5.68 -2.64
C LYS A 46 -22.64 4.35 -1.88
N VAL A 47 -21.96 3.34 -2.35
CA VAL A 47 -22.01 1.98 -1.78
C VAL A 47 -21.10 1.84 -0.54
N GLU A 48 -20.12 2.71 -0.35
CA GLU A 48 -19.09 2.57 0.70
C GLU A 48 -18.99 3.79 1.63
N GLN A 49 -20.11 4.41 1.98
CA GLN A 49 -20.14 5.57 2.91
C GLN A 49 -19.40 5.33 4.24
N SER A 50 -19.21 4.08 4.65
CA SER A 50 -18.47 3.73 5.87
C SER A 50 -16.96 3.92 5.79
N VAL A 51 -16.40 4.08 4.58
CA VAL A 51 -14.96 4.26 4.34
C VAL A 51 -14.56 5.74 4.36
N PHE A 52 -15.52 6.63 4.05
CA PHE A 52 -15.26 8.05 3.82
C PHE A 52 -15.67 8.90 5.03
N ASP A 53 -14.91 8.85 6.12
CA ASP A 53 -14.97 9.90 7.13
C ASP A 53 -14.40 11.22 6.59
N ASP A 54 -14.68 12.34 7.26
CA ASP A 54 -14.26 13.67 6.80
C ASP A 54 -12.73 13.79 6.66
N ALA A 55 -11.97 13.11 7.49
CA ALA A 55 -10.52 13.12 7.40
C ALA A 55 -9.99 12.29 6.21
N THR A 56 -10.66 11.20 5.84
CA THR A 56 -10.37 10.46 4.60
C THR A 56 -10.66 11.32 3.37
N LEU A 57 -11.81 12.02 3.35
CA LEU A 57 -12.15 12.95 2.28
C LEU A 57 -11.13 14.09 2.17
N ALA A 58 -10.65 14.62 3.30
CA ALA A 58 -9.58 15.62 3.31
C ALA A 58 -8.26 15.07 2.77
N ALA A 59 -7.92 13.82 3.05
CA ALA A 59 -6.77 13.16 2.45
C ALA A 59 -6.89 13.05 0.93
N LEU A 60 -8.05 12.64 0.41
CA LEU A 60 -8.32 12.58 -1.03
C LEU A 60 -8.25 13.98 -1.68
N TYR A 61 -8.83 14.99 -1.03
CA TYR A 61 -8.76 16.37 -1.48
C TYR A 61 -7.31 16.88 -1.59
N LYS A 62 -6.49 16.58 -0.58
CA LYS A 62 -5.06 16.93 -0.61
C LYS A 62 -4.33 16.27 -1.77
N LEU A 63 -4.60 15.01 -2.05
CA LEU A 63 -4.02 14.27 -3.18
C LEU A 63 -4.43 14.86 -4.54
N VAL A 64 -5.66 15.39 -4.63
CA VAL A 64 -6.13 16.10 -5.83
C VAL A 64 -5.46 17.46 -5.96
N GLN A 65 -5.33 18.22 -4.87
CA GLN A 65 -4.63 19.52 -4.88
C GLN A 65 -3.15 19.38 -5.29
N ASP A 66 -2.50 18.32 -4.87
CA ASP A 66 -1.09 18.04 -5.18
C ASP A 66 -0.89 17.37 -6.56
N ASP A 67 -1.96 17.23 -7.35
CA ASP A 67 -1.98 16.64 -8.70
C ASP A 67 -1.50 15.18 -8.76
N TYR A 68 -1.65 14.43 -7.69
CA TYR A 68 -1.44 12.97 -7.71
C TYR A 68 -2.63 12.20 -8.27
N VAL A 69 -3.84 12.76 -8.11
CA VAL A 69 -5.10 12.20 -8.61
C VAL A 69 -5.92 13.30 -9.25
N ARG A 70 -6.40 13.09 -10.48
CA ARG A 70 -7.25 14.06 -11.22
C ARG A 70 -8.72 13.71 -11.18
N ALA A 71 -9.05 12.44 -11.25
CA ALA A 71 -10.44 11.97 -11.18
C ALA A 71 -10.51 10.54 -10.64
N PHE A 72 -11.52 10.26 -9.82
CA PHE A 72 -11.76 8.93 -9.27
C PHE A 72 -12.63 8.10 -10.20
N GLY A 73 -12.25 6.82 -10.38
CA GLY A 73 -13.04 5.81 -11.05
C GLY A 73 -13.73 4.88 -10.05
N GLY A 74 -14.18 3.72 -10.54
CA GLY A 74 -14.83 2.70 -9.72
C GLY A 74 -13.87 1.89 -8.86
N PRO A 75 -14.43 1.06 -7.93
CA PRO A 75 -13.63 0.13 -7.15
C PRO A 75 -13.08 -0.99 -8.02
N ILE A 76 -11.80 -1.34 -7.81
CA ILE A 76 -11.11 -2.45 -8.46
C ILE A 76 -11.19 -3.70 -7.58
N SER A 77 -11.00 -3.53 -6.28
CA SER A 77 -11.07 -4.60 -5.29
C SER A 77 -11.53 -4.06 -3.94
N SER A 78 -12.23 -4.90 -3.18
CA SER A 78 -12.66 -4.59 -1.83
C SER A 78 -12.29 -5.73 -0.89
N GLY A 79 -11.54 -5.44 0.15
CA GLY A 79 -11.17 -6.35 1.22
C GLY A 79 -11.68 -5.86 2.57
N LYS A 80 -11.34 -6.59 3.64
CA LYS A 80 -11.77 -6.25 5.01
C LYS A 80 -11.13 -4.97 5.52
N GLU A 81 -9.86 -4.72 5.18
CA GLU A 81 -9.10 -3.59 5.68
C GLU A 81 -9.14 -2.38 4.76
N ALA A 82 -9.23 -2.60 3.45
CA ALA A 82 -9.11 -1.53 2.45
C ALA A 82 -9.93 -1.82 1.20
N THR A 83 -10.26 -0.75 0.48
CA THR A 83 -10.80 -0.79 -0.89
C THR A 83 -9.82 -0.08 -1.81
N VAL A 84 -9.60 -0.64 -2.99
CA VAL A 84 -8.76 -0.07 -4.05
C VAL A 84 -9.64 0.46 -5.16
N TYR A 85 -9.43 1.71 -5.53
CA TYR A 85 -10.12 2.39 -6.64
C TYR A 85 -9.16 2.64 -7.79
N ASN A 86 -9.66 2.53 -9.02
CA ASN A 86 -9.00 3.13 -10.17
C ASN A 86 -9.19 4.64 -10.16
N ALA A 87 -8.20 5.38 -10.62
CA ALA A 87 -8.29 6.82 -10.77
C ALA A 87 -7.43 7.30 -11.95
N LEU A 88 -7.78 8.45 -12.52
CA LEU A 88 -6.87 9.15 -13.42
C LEU A 88 -5.77 9.78 -12.58
N GLY A 89 -4.53 9.53 -12.99
CA GLY A 89 -3.34 10.03 -12.33
C GLY A 89 -2.99 11.44 -12.73
N GLY A 90 -2.00 11.99 -12.04
CA GLY A 90 -1.35 13.24 -12.38
C GLY A 90 -0.22 13.06 -13.39
N ASP A 91 0.91 13.73 -13.14
CA ASP A 91 2.03 13.75 -14.10
C ASP A 91 2.83 12.44 -14.17
N ALA A 92 2.78 11.61 -13.13
CA ALA A 92 3.59 10.39 -13.04
C ALA A 92 3.02 9.22 -13.85
N HIS A 93 1.70 9.04 -13.83
CA HIS A 93 0.99 7.95 -14.50
C HIS A 93 -0.38 8.42 -14.99
N ASP A 94 -0.82 7.94 -16.15
CA ASP A 94 -2.16 8.22 -16.69
C ASP A 94 -3.26 7.61 -15.81
N GLU A 95 -3.03 6.41 -15.29
CA GLU A 95 -3.90 5.73 -14.33
C GLU A 95 -3.14 5.39 -13.05
N VAL A 96 -3.83 5.50 -11.92
CA VAL A 96 -3.31 5.14 -10.59
C VAL A 96 -4.31 4.28 -9.83
N ALA A 97 -3.80 3.47 -8.92
CA ALA A 97 -4.61 2.76 -7.92
C ALA A 97 -4.61 3.57 -6.62
N VAL A 98 -5.79 3.86 -6.10
CA VAL A 98 -6.00 4.57 -4.84
C VAL A 98 -6.53 3.59 -3.81
N LYS A 99 -5.68 3.19 -2.87
CA LYS A 99 -6.00 2.25 -1.80
C LYS A 99 -6.37 3.02 -0.54
N ILE A 100 -7.62 2.84 -0.10
CA ILE A 100 -8.17 3.54 1.05
C ILE A 100 -8.41 2.53 2.16
N TYR A 101 -7.68 2.69 3.26
CA TYR A 101 -7.81 1.84 4.44
C TYR A 101 -8.94 2.33 5.35
N ARG A 102 -9.71 1.38 5.89
CA ARG A 102 -10.78 1.68 6.86
C ARG A 102 -10.18 1.91 8.24
N ILE A 103 -10.42 3.09 8.80
CA ILE A 103 -10.00 3.40 10.19
C ILE A 103 -10.79 2.57 11.21
N SER A 104 -12.01 2.17 10.86
CA SER A 104 -12.87 1.31 11.69
C SER A 104 -12.69 -0.19 11.44
N ALA A 105 -11.68 -0.59 10.67
CA ALA A 105 -11.44 -2.00 10.34
C ALA A 105 -11.34 -2.88 11.60
N SER A 106 -11.76 -4.13 11.47
CA SER A 106 -11.85 -5.08 12.58
C SER A 106 -10.56 -5.82 12.90
N ASN A 107 -9.57 -5.81 12.00
CA ASN A 107 -8.36 -6.64 12.10
C ASN A 107 -7.13 -5.91 12.66
N PHE A 108 -7.34 -5.03 13.66
CA PHE A 108 -6.22 -4.29 14.28
C PHE A 108 -5.20 -5.20 14.96
N ASN A 109 -5.64 -6.34 15.49
CA ASN A 109 -4.75 -7.29 16.15
C ASN A 109 -3.78 -7.90 15.14
N ASP A 110 -4.28 -8.27 13.96
CA ASP A 110 -3.46 -8.83 12.89
C ASP A 110 -2.46 -7.78 12.38
N MET A 111 -2.92 -6.56 12.08
CA MET A 111 -2.03 -5.45 11.71
C MET A 111 -0.97 -5.19 12.76
N ARG A 112 -1.35 -5.23 14.04
CA ARG A 112 -0.44 -4.99 15.15
C ARG A 112 0.65 -6.06 15.25
N GLU A 113 0.35 -7.31 14.96
CA GLU A 113 1.33 -8.40 14.95
C GLU A 113 2.50 -8.11 14.01
N TYR A 114 2.22 -7.57 12.82
CA TYR A 114 3.24 -7.19 11.84
C TYR A 114 3.97 -5.87 12.16
N LEU A 115 3.43 -5.04 13.04
CA LEU A 115 4.02 -3.76 13.44
C LEU A 115 4.90 -3.91 14.69
N VAL A 116 4.48 -4.76 15.63
CA VAL A 116 5.21 -4.97 16.89
C VAL A 116 6.52 -5.71 16.61
N GLY A 117 7.62 -5.13 17.07
CA GLY A 117 8.97 -5.67 16.83
C GLY A 117 9.62 -5.21 15.53
N ASP A 118 8.92 -4.45 14.69
CA ASP A 118 9.52 -3.76 13.56
C ASP A 118 10.21 -2.48 14.08
N PRO A 119 11.53 -2.30 13.86
CA PRO A 119 12.27 -1.16 14.40
C PRO A 119 11.77 0.19 13.89
N ARG A 120 11.04 0.23 12.76
CA ARG A 120 10.44 1.45 12.22
C ARG A 120 9.30 2.00 13.08
N PHE A 121 8.74 1.17 13.98
CA PHE A 121 7.55 1.48 14.79
C PHE A 121 7.75 1.28 16.30
N GLU A 122 8.98 1.42 16.80
CA GLU A 122 9.31 1.21 18.23
C GLU A 122 8.48 2.09 19.17
N ASN A 123 8.13 3.29 18.74
CA ASN A 123 7.35 4.25 19.53
C ASN A 123 5.84 4.21 19.23
N LEU A 124 5.37 3.23 18.46
CA LEU A 124 3.95 3.13 18.14
C LEU A 124 3.15 2.76 19.39
N ARG A 125 2.56 3.79 20.01
CA ARG A 125 1.56 3.63 21.08
C ARG A 125 0.23 4.05 20.53
N GLY A 126 -0.82 3.20 20.67
CA GLY A 126 -1.98 3.81 20.32
C GLY A 126 -3.23 3.08 19.97
N ASP A 127 -4.18 3.94 19.65
CA ASP A 127 -5.50 3.61 19.23
C ASP A 127 -5.52 3.01 17.80
N LYS A 128 -6.67 2.59 17.40
CA LYS A 128 -6.93 1.98 16.10
C LYS A 128 -6.50 2.86 14.93
N LYS A 129 -6.75 4.17 15.02
CA LYS A 129 -6.38 5.15 13.99
C LYS A 129 -4.87 5.11 13.74
N ARG A 130 -4.06 5.21 14.79
CA ARG A 130 -2.60 5.23 14.66
C ARG A 130 -2.04 3.93 14.09
N ILE A 131 -2.63 2.78 14.45
CA ILE A 131 -2.25 1.47 13.89
C ILE A 131 -2.50 1.45 12.38
N VAL A 132 -3.67 1.89 11.92
CA VAL A 132 -3.99 1.95 10.48
C VAL A 132 -3.06 2.92 9.76
N LEU A 133 -2.82 4.11 10.30
CA LEU A 133 -1.91 5.09 9.70
C LEU A 133 -0.48 4.57 9.61
N ALA A 134 0.01 3.89 10.64
CA ALA A 134 1.31 3.23 10.62
C ALA A 134 1.37 2.15 9.54
N TRP A 135 0.32 1.34 9.42
CA TRP A 135 0.22 0.30 8.41
C TRP A 135 0.33 0.85 6.99
N VAL A 136 -0.41 1.92 6.66
CA VAL A 136 -0.38 2.54 5.33
C VAL A 136 1.02 3.07 4.99
N ARG A 137 1.68 3.71 5.94
CA ARG A 137 3.05 4.21 5.77
C ARG A 137 4.07 3.09 5.66
N LYS A 138 3.87 2.00 6.39
CA LYS A 138 4.67 0.78 6.27
C LYS A 138 4.56 0.20 4.86
N GLU A 139 3.37 0.08 4.30
CA GLU A 139 3.16 -0.40 2.93
C GLU A 139 3.87 0.51 1.92
N PHE A 140 3.72 1.82 2.04
CA PHE A 140 4.41 2.78 1.18
C PHE A 140 5.94 2.65 1.24
N ALA A 141 6.49 2.53 2.45
CA ALA A 141 7.93 2.33 2.65
C ALA A 141 8.40 0.98 2.10
N ASN A 142 7.61 -0.09 2.27
CA ASN A 142 7.92 -1.42 1.74
C ASN A 142 7.92 -1.42 0.20
N LEU A 143 6.96 -0.74 -0.45
CA LEU A 143 6.93 -0.58 -1.91
C LEU A 143 8.20 0.11 -2.42
N LYS A 144 8.61 1.20 -1.79
CA LYS A 144 9.85 1.91 -2.14
C LYS A 144 11.08 1.01 -2.01
N ARG A 145 11.17 0.29 -0.90
CA ARG A 145 12.32 -0.59 -0.64
C ARG A 145 12.37 -1.76 -1.60
N ALA A 146 11.23 -2.41 -1.88
CA ALA A 146 11.12 -3.50 -2.84
C ALA A 146 11.49 -3.04 -4.26
N ALA A 147 10.98 -1.91 -4.71
CA ALA A 147 11.32 -1.32 -6.00
C ALA A 147 12.83 -1.04 -6.13
N LYS A 148 13.43 -0.46 -5.09
CA LYS A 148 14.88 -0.20 -5.04
C LYS A 148 15.71 -1.49 -5.08
N ALA A 149 15.18 -2.59 -4.54
CA ALA A 149 15.82 -3.91 -4.57
C ALA A 149 15.68 -4.61 -5.93
N GLY A 150 14.99 -4.01 -6.89
CA GLY A 150 14.76 -4.60 -8.21
C GLY A 150 13.62 -5.64 -8.23
N VAL A 151 12.71 -5.59 -7.28
CA VAL A 151 11.48 -6.38 -7.28
C VAL A 151 10.39 -5.58 -7.98
N ARG A 152 9.71 -6.19 -8.93
CA ARG A 152 8.58 -5.53 -9.61
C ARG A 152 7.38 -5.46 -8.66
N VAL A 153 7.08 -4.28 -8.23
CA VAL A 153 5.92 -3.91 -7.39
C VAL A 153 5.25 -2.69 -8.01
N PRO A 154 3.99 -2.37 -7.67
CA PRO A 154 3.40 -1.10 -8.07
C PRO A 154 4.28 0.06 -7.62
N GLU A 155 4.59 1.00 -8.51
CA GLU A 155 5.36 2.18 -8.16
C GLU A 155 4.58 3.02 -7.14
N PRO A 156 5.15 3.28 -5.94
CA PRO A 156 4.49 4.12 -4.95
C PRO A 156 4.53 5.59 -5.40
N VAL A 157 3.37 6.23 -5.45
CA VAL A 157 3.22 7.61 -5.91
C VAL A 157 3.14 8.57 -4.74
N ALA A 158 2.17 8.35 -3.83
CA ALA A 158 1.95 9.22 -2.68
C ALA A 158 1.26 8.48 -1.54
N VAL A 159 1.41 8.99 -0.33
CA VAL A 159 0.65 8.57 0.84
C VAL A 159 0.12 9.78 1.56
N GLN A 160 -1.15 9.75 1.91
CA GLN A 160 -1.79 10.78 2.70
C GLN A 160 -2.74 10.14 3.70
N ARG A 161 -2.45 10.24 4.99
CA ARG A 161 -3.24 9.65 6.08
C ARG A 161 -3.46 8.13 5.86
N ASN A 162 -4.71 7.69 5.66
CA ASN A 162 -5.09 6.30 5.39
C ASN A 162 -5.23 5.97 3.89
N VAL A 163 -4.69 6.81 3.02
CA VAL A 163 -4.78 6.68 1.56
C VAL A 163 -3.38 6.50 0.96
N LEU A 164 -3.23 5.45 0.17
CA LEU A 164 -2.03 5.13 -0.60
C LEU A 164 -2.34 5.24 -2.09
N VAL A 165 -1.55 6.02 -2.82
CA VAL A 165 -1.60 6.12 -4.28
C VAL A 165 -0.38 5.40 -4.85
N MET A 166 -0.62 4.53 -5.81
CA MET A 166 0.39 3.73 -6.48
C MET A 166 0.03 3.49 -7.94
N GLU A 167 0.98 2.98 -8.71
CA GLU A 167 0.77 2.57 -10.09
C GLU A 167 -0.43 1.62 -10.19
N PHE A 168 -1.24 1.84 -11.22
CA PHE A 168 -2.30 0.91 -11.60
C PHE A 168 -1.75 -0.16 -12.55
N LEU A 169 -1.98 -1.41 -12.23
CA LEU A 169 -1.59 -2.55 -13.05
C LEU A 169 -2.80 -3.07 -13.83
N GLY A 170 -2.94 -2.63 -15.04
CA GLY A 170 -4.06 -2.92 -15.92
C GLY A 170 -4.15 -1.90 -17.05
N ASP A 171 -5.22 -1.98 -17.80
CA ASP A 171 -5.48 -1.14 -18.97
C ASP A 171 -6.93 -0.67 -18.97
N ASP A 172 -7.16 0.59 -19.29
CA ASP A 172 -8.48 1.20 -19.43
C ASP A 172 -9.41 0.97 -18.21
N GLY A 173 -8.87 1.06 -17.01
CA GLY A 173 -9.58 0.89 -15.75
C GLY A 173 -9.82 -0.56 -15.33
N GLU A 174 -9.42 -1.53 -16.14
CA GLU A 174 -9.53 -2.96 -15.82
C GLU A 174 -8.19 -3.51 -15.30
N ARG A 175 -8.22 -4.13 -14.12
CA ARG A 175 -7.04 -4.73 -13.50
C ARG A 175 -6.54 -5.91 -14.31
N ALA A 176 -5.24 -6.01 -14.52
CA ALA A 176 -4.59 -7.21 -15.06
C ALA A 176 -4.82 -8.43 -14.15
N PRO A 177 -4.78 -9.66 -14.72
CA PRO A 177 -5.07 -10.87 -13.96
C PRO A 177 -4.03 -11.13 -12.88
N THR A 178 -4.47 -11.72 -11.77
CA THR A 178 -3.59 -12.33 -10.78
C THR A 178 -3.02 -13.64 -11.30
N LEU A 179 -1.96 -14.13 -10.67
CA LEU A 179 -1.24 -15.32 -11.13
C LEU A 179 -2.12 -16.59 -11.15
N ASP A 180 -3.10 -16.69 -10.22
CA ASP A 180 -4.06 -17.80 -10.19
C ASP A 180 -5.04 -17.77 -11.36
N ASP A 181 -5.37 -16.60 -11.91
CA ASP A 181 -6.27 -16.43 -13.05
C ASP A 181 -5.52 -16.36 -14.40
N ALA A 182 -4.22 -16.13 -14.38
CA ALA A 182 -3.42 -15.96 -15.57
C ALA A 182 -3.07 -17.30 -16.23
N HIS A 183 -3.08 -17.32 -17.57
CA HIS A 183 -2.50 -18.42 -18.32
C HIS A 183 -1.00 -18.18 -18.53
N LEU A 184 -0.16 -19.02 -17.94
CA LEU A 184 1.29 -18.94 -18.07
C LEU A 184 1.78 -19.88 -19.18
N GLU A 185 2.54 -19.34 -20.13
CA GLU A 185 3.20 -20.15 -21.15
C GLU A 185 4.36 -20.99 -20.54
N ASN A 186 5.04 -20.46 -19.51
CA ASN A 186 6.17 -21.14 -18.86
C ASN A 186 6.11 -20.96 -17.33
N PRO A 187 5.41 -21.86 -16.62
CA PRO A 187 5.31 -21.82 -15.15
C PRO A 187 6.66 -21.96 -14.42
N GLU A 188 7.61 -22.70 -14.97
CA GLU A 188 8.93 -22.87 -14.37
C GLU A 188 9.72 -21.56 -14.36
N THR A 189 9.63 -20.77 -15.43
CA THR A 189 10.24 -19.44 -15.50
C THR A 189 9.58 -18.51 -14.49
N ALA A 190 8.25 -18.51 -14.39
CA ALA A 190 7.51 -17.71 -13.43
C ALA A 190 7.93 -18.05 -11.98
N TYR A 191 8.03 -19.32 -11.66
CA TYR A 191 8.53 -19.78 -10.35
C TYR A 191 9.95 -19.29 -10.06
N GLY A 192 10.83 -19.34 -11.06
CA GLY A 192 12.20 -18.82 -10.96
C GLY A 192 12.24 -17.33 -10.66
N VAL A 193 11.35 -16.54 -11.30
CA VAL A 193 11.23 -15.08 -11.07
C VAL A 193 10.75 -14.80 -9.65
N VAL A 194 9.72 -15.50 -9.18
CA VAL A 194 9.20 -15.32 -7.81
C VAL A 194 10.27 -15.62 -6.76
N ARG A 195 11.01 -16.72 -6.93
CA ARG A 195 12.16 -17.06 -6.05
C ARG A 195 13.23 -15.98 -6.03
N GLU A 196 13.56 -15.41 -7.20
CA GLU A 196 14.52 -14.33 -7.30
C GLU A 196 14.00 -13.05 -6.60
N TYR A 197 12.70 -12.75 -6.71
CA TYR A 197 12.09 -11.65 -5.98
C TYR A 197 12.16 -11.84 -4.45
N MET A 198 11.89 -13.06 -3.96
CA MET A 198 12.04 -13.38 -2.54
C MET A 198 13.47 -13.16 -2.06
N ARG A 199 14.46 -13.60 -2.86
CA ARG A 199 15.88 -13.38 -2.55
C ARG A 199 16.21 -11.89 -2.48
N ARG A 200 15.77 -11.11 -3.46
CA ARG A 200 15.99 -9.64 -3.48
C ARG A 200 15.33 -8.92 -2.33
N LEU A 201 14.11 -9.32 -1.95
CA LEU A 201 13.44 -8.79 -0.77
C LEU A 201 14.25 -9.08 0.49
N TYR A 202 14.71 -10.33 0.66
CA TYR A 202 15.50 -10.73 1.82
C TYR A 202 16.83 -9.97 1.88
N ASP A 203 17.55 -9.85 0.77
CA ASP A 203 18.79 -9.08 0.67
C ASP A 203 18.57 -7.58 0.98
N ALA A 204 17.38 -7.07 0.70
CA ALA A 204 16.96 -5.71 1.07
C ALA A 204 16.43 -5.61 2.51
N GLY A 205 16.48 -6.67 3.28
CA GLY A 205 16.05 -6.71 4.66
C GLY A 205 14.54 -6.87 4.87
N LEU A 206 13.80 -7.39 3.87
CA LEU A 206 12.35 -7.60 3.92
C LEU A 206 11.98 -9.08 3.75
N VAL A 207 10.93 -9.49 4.46
CA VAL A 207 10.21 -10.75 4.26
C VAL A 207 8.76 -10.41 3.96
N HIS A 208 8.19 -10.92 2.86
CA HIS A 208 6.83 -10.60 2.45
C HIS A 208 5.79 -11.02 3.49
N GLY A 209 5.86 -12.26 3.94
CA GLY A 209 5.05 -12.78 5.05
C GLY A 209 3.66 -13.30 4.65
N ASP A 210 3.24 -13.13 3.41
CA ASP A 210 1.94 -13.62 2.90
C ASP A 210 1.95 -13.75 1.37
N LEU A 211 3.07 -14.23 0.81
CA LEU A 211 3.21 -14.38 -0.64
C LEU A 211 2.36 -15.53 -1.15
N SER A 212 1.54 -15.25 -2.15
CA SER A 212 0.68 -16.22 -2.80
C SER A 212 0.37 -15.82 -4.25
N GLU A 213 -0.21 -16.74 -5.00
CA GLU A 213 -0.69 -16.51 -6.37
C GLU A 213 -1.75 -15.41 -6.47
N TYR A 214 -2.44 -15.09 -5.38
CA TYR A 214 -3.48 -14.05 -5.32
C TYR A 214 -2.93 -12.63 -5.19
N ASN A 215 -1.68 -12.48 -4.77
CA ASN A 215 -1.03 -11.17 -4.66
C ASN A 215 0.18 -11.00 -5.58
N ILE A 216 0.14 -11.72 -6.71
CA ILE A 216 1.03 -11.52 -7.85
C ILE A 216 0.16 -11.23 -9.08
N ILE A 217 0.39 -10.09 -9.72
CA ILE A 217 -0.29 -9.70 -10.97
C ILE A 217 0.61 -10.00 -12.16
N VAL A 218 0.02 -10.50 -13.24
CA VAL A 218 0.69 -10.69 -14.53
C VAL A 218 0.29 -9.56 -15.45
N HIS A 219 1.22 -8.67 -15.75
CA HIS A 219 0.98 -7.50 -16.59
C HIS A 219 2.19 -7.22 -17.48
N ASP A 220 1.95 -6.98 -18.77
CA ASP A 220 2.97 -6.69 -19.77
C ASP A 220 4.14 -7.71 -19.82
N GLY A 221 3.83 -8.98 -19.58
CA GLY A 221 4.82 -10.05 -19.56
C GLY A 221 5.67 -10.11 -18.30
N GLU A 222 5.35 -9.30 -17.29
CA GLU A 222 6.03 -9.26 -16.00
C GLU A 222 5.15 -9.79 -14.87
N LEU A 223 5.81 -10.37 -13.85
CA LEU A 223 5.18 -10.68 -12.56
C LEU A 223 5.37 -9.51 -11.61
N CYS A 224 4.29 -9.00 -11.06
CA CYS A 224 4.29 -7.87 -10.15
C CYS A 224 3.71 -8.29 -8.79
N ILE A 225 4.51 -8.20 -7.73
CA ILE A 225 4.04 -8.48 -6.36
C ILE A 225 3.24 -7.28 -5.87
N ILE A 226 2.03 -7.55 -5.41
CA ILE A 226 1.17 -6.57 -4.75
C ILE A 226 0.98 -6.92 -3.27
N ASP A 227 0.31 -6.04 -2.50
CA ASP A 227 0.00 -6.27 -1.08
C ASP A 227 1.23 -6.55 -0.21
N VAL A 228 2.15 -5.59 -0.16
CA VAL A 228 3.36 -5.66 0.67
C VAL A 228 3.19 -5.02 2.06
N GLY A 229 1.96 -4.70 2.46
CA GLY A 229 1.67 -4.09 3.76
C GLY A 229 2.09 -4.95 4.95
N GLN A 230 1.90 -6.26 4.86
CA GLN A 230 2.32 -7.22 5.89
C GLN A 230 3.81 -7.54 5.86
N ALA A 231 4.56 -7.15 4.81
CA ALA A 231 5.99 -7.39 4.76
C ALA A 231 6.70 -6.77 5.96
N VAL A 232 7.57 -7.55 6.60
CA VAL A 232 8.30 -7.18 7.80
C VAL A 232 9.80 -7.10 7.53
N THR A 233 10.52 -6.41 8.40
CA THR A 233 11.98 -6.45 8.35
C THR A 233 12.50 -7.82 8.81
N VAL A 234 13.69 -8.21 8.34
CA VAL A 234 14.38 -9.43 8.78
C VAL A 234 14.68 -9.43 10.30
N HIS A 235 14.59 -8.26 10.96
CA HIS A 235 14.75 -8.12 12.41
C HIS A 235 13.43 -8.34 13.18
N HIS A 236 12.31 -8.50 12.49
CA HIS A 236 11.03 -8.81 13.13
C HIS A 236 11.10 -10.16 13.84
N PRO A 237 10.53 -10.32 15.06
CA PRO A 237 10.61 -11.57 15.84
C PRO A 237 10.11 -12.81 15.10
N ASN A 238 9.14 -12.67 14.21
CA ASN A 238 8.52 -13.75 13.44
C ASN A 238 9.02 -13.82 11.98
N SER A 239 10.11 -13.13 11.62
CA SER A 239 10.58 -13.07 10.23
C SER A 239 10.92 -14.43 9.63
N ASP A 240 11.54 -15.32 10.41
CA ASP A 240 11.90 -16.68 9.97
C ASP A 240 10.67 -17.55 9.70
N ASP A 241 9.65 -17.46 10.57
CA ASP A 241 8.38 -18.18 10.38
C ASP A 241 7.63 -17.66 9.16
N PHE A 242 7.63 -16.34 8.94
CA PHE A 242 7.02 -15.71 7.76
C PHE A 242 7.75 -16.09 6.48
N LEU A 243 9.09 -16.10 6.49
CA LEU A 243 9.88 -16.55 5.35
C LEU A 243 9.61 -18.01 5.00
N THR A 244 9.51 -18.88 6.00
CA THR A 244 9.19 -20.30 5.80
C THR A 244 7.81 -20.47 5.18
N ARG A 245 6.85 -19.62 5.56
CA ARG A 245 5.49 -19.63 4.99
C ARG A 245 5.46 -19.17 3.52
N ASP A 246 6.31 -18.21 3.15
CA ASP A 246 6.42 -17.70 1.78
C ASP A 246 7.08 -18.71 0.81
N CYS A 247 7.87 -19.67 1.33
CA CYS A 247 8.52 -20.72 0.53
C CYS A 247 7.60 -21.90 0.22
#